data_5949cd9e65ad1d93e3a4013fc8804719
#
_entry.id   5949cd9e65ad1d93e3a4013fc8804719
#
_cell.length_a   1.000
_cell.length_b   1.000
_cell.length_c   1.000
_cell.angle_alpha   90.00
_cell.angle_beta   90.00
_cell.angle_gamma   90.00
#
_symmetry.space_group_name_H-M   'P 1'
#
loop_
_entity.id
_entity.type
_entity.pdbx_description
1 polymer ?
#
loop_
_entity_poly.entity_id
_entity_poly.type
_entity_poly.pdbx_seq_one_letter_code
_entity_poly.pdbx_strand_id
1 'polypeptide(L)'
;MKIVMIGPFPPFRGGISMFNHSLSVELNKKHTVHRVSFSMLYPKALFPGKSQYFDFKGQGSKEIINSINPISWIKTAQYISRIKPDLIIFQYWHPFFAPAFSSIARRIKRSVDTKIFVNCNN
;
A
#
# COMPACT_ATOMS: atom_id res chain seq x y z
N MET A 1 -12.67 -7.75 -11.94
CA MET A 1 -12.31 -6.37 -11.58
C MET A 1 -10.84 -6.33 -11.21
N LYS A 2 -10.11 -5.30 -11.63
CA LYS A 2 -8.75 -5.07 -11.20
C LYS A 2 -8.75 -4.22 -9.96
N ILE A 3 -8.15 -4.71 -8.88
CA ILE A 3 -8.09 -4.02 -7.59
C ILE A 3 -6.63 -3.80 -7.22
N VAL A 4 -6.30 -2.59 -6.80
CA VAL A 4 -5.00 -2.29 -6.20
C VAL A 4 -5.21 -2.05 -4.72
N MET A 5 -4.53 -2.82 -3.87
CA MET A 5 -4.53 -2.61 -2.42
C MET A 5 -3.22 -1.98 -2.02
N ILE A 6 -3.29 -0.87 -1.31
CA ILE A 6 -2.13 -0.12 -0.86
C ILE A 6 -2.09 -0.13 0.67
N GLY A 7 -1.03 -0.63 1.22
CA GLY A 7 -0.84 -0.71 2.66
C GLY A 7 0.35 -1.57 3.01
N PRO A 8 0.60 -1.79 4.30
CA PRO A 8 1.66 -2.72 4.68
C PRO A 8 1.22 -4.16 4.41
N PHE A 9 2.12 -4.90 3.83
CA PHE A 9 1.98 -6.34 3.59
C PHE A 9 3.19 -7.04 4.20
N PRO A 10 3.12 -8.34 4.47
CA PRO A 10 4.32 -9.06 4.88
C PRO A 10 5.48 -8.78 3.93
N PRO A 11 6.73 -8.65 4.42
CA PRO A 11 7.22 -9.02 5.74
C PRO A 11 7.06 -7.96 6.85
N PHE A 12 6.35 -6.86 6.63
CA PHE A 12 6.12 -5.91 7.70
C PHE A 12 5.30 -6.53 8.82
N ARG A 13 5.68 -6.22 10.06
CA ARG A 13 4.99 -6.70 11.25
C ARG A 13 3.72 -5.94 11.53
N GLY A 14 2.78 -6.61 12.15
CA GLY A 14 1.59 -6.00 12.71
C GLY A 14 0.31 -6.65 12.21
N GLY A 15 -0.76 -6.43 12.97
CA GLY A 15 -2.06 -6.99 12.64
C GLY A 15 -2.60 -6.47 11.31
N ILE A 16 -2.33 -5.19 10.99
CA ILE A 16 -2.79 -4.63 9.72
C ILE A 16 -2.12 -5.27 8.52
N SER A 17 -0.83 -5.62 8.62
CA SER A 17 -0.13 -6.31 7.55
C SER A 17 -0.75 -7.69 7.28
N MET A 18 -1.00 -8.44 8.33
CA MET A 18 -1.63 -9.76 8.22
C MET A 18 -3.08 -9.67 7.75
N PHE A 19 -3.82 -8.66 8.23
CA PHE A 19 -5.18 -8.41 7.76
C PHE A 19 -5.20 -8.10 6.26
N ASN A 20 -4.29 -7.24 5.79
CA ASN A 20 -4.20 -6.88 4.38
C ASN A 20 -3.86 -8.10 3.53
N HIS A 21 -2.95 -8.95 4.01
CA HIS A 21 -2.62 -10.18 3.31
C HIS A 21 -3.84 -11.07 3.17
N SER A 22 -4.54 -11.32 4.28
CA SER A 22 -5.73 -12.19 4.28
C SER A 22 -6.83 -11.65 3.38
N LEU A 23 -7.09 -10.34 3.45
CA LEU A 23 -8.10 -9.70 2.61
C LEU A 23 -7.74 -9.81 1.14
N SER A 24 -6.47 -9.59 0.80
CA SER A 24 -6.02 -9.68 -0.59
C SER A 24 -6.16 -11.10 -1.15
N VAL A 25 -5.90 -12.11 -0.34
CA VAL A 25 -6.08 -13.51 -0.74
C VAL A 25 -7.55 -13.79 -1.05
N GLU A 26 -8.45 -13.32 -0.19
CA GLU A 26 -9.89 -13.52 -0.40
C GLU A 26 -10.39 -12.80 -1.65
N LEU A 27 -9.98 -11.54 -1.83
CA LEU A 27 -10.39 -10.78 -3.01
C LEU A 27 -9.82 -11.37 -4.30
N ASN A 28 -8.63 -11.94 -4.23
CA ASN A 28 -7.99 -12.51 -5.41
C ASN A 28 -8.67 -13.79 -5.92
N LYS A 29 -9.57 -14.36 -5.15
CA LYS A 29 -10.36 -15.52 -5.59
C LYS A 29 -11.35 -15.15 -6.70
N LYS A 30 -11.85 -13.91 -6.72
CA LYS A 30 -12.86 -13.44 -7.68
C LYS A 30 -12.41 -12.25 -8.52
N HIS A 31 -11.31 -11.59 -8.14
CA HIS A 31 -10.81 -10.40 -8.82
C HIS A 31 -9.30 -10.52 -8.98
N THR A 32 -8.74 -9.68 -9.85
CA THR A 32 -7.28 -9.56 -9.96
C THR A 32 -6.81 -8.50 -8.96
N VAL A 33 -6.01 -8.90 -7.98
CA VAL A 33 -5.54 -8.02 -6.92
C VAL A 33 -4.04 -7.78 -7.06
N HIS A 34 -3.66 -6.51 -7.14
CA HIS A 34 -2.29 -6.07 -7.10
C HIS A 34 -2.00 -5.47 -5.73
N ARG A 35 -0.97 -5.98 -5.06
CA ARG A 35 -0.58 -5.54 -3.72
C ARG A 35 0.56 -4.55 -3.84
N VAL A 36 0.37 -3.35 -3.31
CA VAL A 36 1.41 -2.31 -3.27
C VAL A 36 1.76 -2.04 -1.81
N SER A 37 3.00 -2.29 -1.47
CA SER A 37 3.49 -2.16 -0.11
C SER A 37 4.61 -1.13 -0.01
N PHE A 38 5.24 -1.06 1.14
CA PHE A 38 6.26 -0.09 1.45
C PHE A 38 7.66 -0.67 1.29
N SER A 39 8.57 0.11 0.72
CA SER A 39 10.00 -0.17 0.81
C SER A 39 10.55 0.27 2.17
N MET A 40 9.96 1.33 2.73
CA MET A 40 10.26 1.77 4.08
C MET A 40 8.97 2.30 4.72
N LEU A 41 8.59 1.72 5.85
CA LEU A 41 7.38 2.10 6.59
C LEU A 41 7.66 3.27 7.53
N TYR A 42 8.65 3.12 8.40
CA TYR A 42 9.05 4.14 9.35
C TYR A 42 10.57 4.35 9.30
N PRO A 43 11.04 5.62 9.36
CA PRO A 43 12.47 5.86 9.47
C PRO A 43 13.03 5.25 10.76
N LYS A 44 14.21 4.63 10.66
CA LYS A 44 14.87 4.01 11.82
C LYS A 44 15.14 5.01 12.95
N ALA A 45 15.38 6.26 12.59
CA ALA A 45 15.64 7.32 13.57
C ALA A 45 14.44 7.57 14.48
N LEU A 46 13.20 7.33 14.01
CA LEU A 46 11.99 7.52 14.79
C LEU A 46 11.61 6.29 15.60
N PHE A 47 12.11 5.12 15.21
CA PHE A 47 11.77 3.85 15.86
C PHE A 47 13.01 3.00 16.08
N PRO A 48 14.00 3.50 16.83
CA PRO A 48 15.25 2.77 17.04
C PRO A 48 15.01 1.50 17.85
N GLY A 49 15.74 0.46 17.51
CA GLY A 49 15.70 -0.80 18.24
C GLY A 49 14.49 -1.68 17.99
N LYS A 50 13.57 -1.27 17.14
CA LYS A 50 12.39 -2.08 16.79
C LYS A 50 12.49 -2.58 15.37
N SER A 51 12.27 -3.89 15.19
CA SER A 51 12.17 -4.47 13.86
C SER A 51 10.77 -4.24 13.30
N GLN A 52 10.72 -3.73 12.07
CA GLN A 52 9.46 -3.56 11.34
C GLN A 52 9.08 -4.84 10.59
N TYR A 53 9.98 -5.80 10.53
CA TYR A 53 9.83 -7.01 9.73
C TYR A 53 9.71 -8.24 10.62
N PHE A 54 9.05 -9.26 10.11
CA PHE A 54 9.09 -10.58 10.70
C PHE A 54 9.46 -11.60 9.63
N ASP A 55 9.87 -12.80 10.07
CA ASP A 55 10.29 -13.85 9.17
C ASP A 55 9.06 -14.48 8.51
N PHE A 56 8.67 -13.90 7.39
CA PHE A 56 7.53 -14.36 6.62
C PHE A 56 7.86 -14.27 5.14
N LYS A 57 7.76 -15.38 4.45
CA LYS A 57 7.95 -15.42 3.00
C LYS A 57 6.62 -15.10 2.32
N GLY A 58 6.18 -13.86 2.47
CA GLY A 58 4.99 -13.35 1.82
C GLY A 58 5.21 -13.22 0.32
N GLN A 59 4.15 -13.32 -0.41
CA GLN A 59 4.18 -13.38 -1.86
C GLN A 59 3.56 -12.15 -2.49
N GLY A 60 4.26 -11.62 -3.50
CA GLY A 60 3.60 -10.85 -4.52
C GLY A 60 3.23 -9.41 -4.20
N SER A 61 3.78 -8.79 -3.15
CA SER A 61 3.60 -7.36 -2.96
C SER A 61 4.74 -6.59 -3.62
N LYS A 62 4.39 -5.47 -4.29
CA LYS A 62 5.35 -4.55 -4.87
C LYS A 62 5.74 -3.52 -3.83
N GLU A 63 6.95 -3.61 -3.32
CA GLU A 63 7.45 -2.78 -2.23
C GLU A 63 8.11 -1.50 -2.78
N ILE A 64 7.31 -0.49 -3.09
CA ILE A 64 7.81 0.73 -3.74
C ILE A 64 7.58 2.01 -2.95
N ILE A 65 6.69 2.04 -1.96
CA ILE A 65 6.38 3.26 -1.24
C ILE A 65 7.39 3.47 -0.12
N ASN A 66 8.14 4.57 -0.19
CA ASN A 66 8.91 5.07 0.93
C ASN A 66 8.08 6.16 1.61
N SER A 67 7.79 5.99 2.89
CA SER A 67 6.84 6.84 3.61
C SER A 67 7.23 8.32 3.68
N ILE A 68 8.51 8.63 3.49
CA ILE A 68 9.02 10.01 3.58
C ILE A 68 9.64 10.52 2.27
N ASN A 69 9.67 9.70 1.21
CA ASN A 69 10.30 10.09 -0.05
C ASN A 69 9.24 10.38 -1.13
N PRO A 70 9.00 11.67 -1.46
CA PRO A 70 7.99 12.03 -2.47
C PRO A 70 8.25 11.45 -3.85
N ILE A 71 9.51 11.19 -4.21
CA ILE A 71 9.82 10.58 -5.51
C ILE A 71 9.21 9.18 -5.59
N SER A 72 9.24 8.43 -4.49
CA SER A 72 8.61 7.10 -4.46
C SER A 72 7.10 7.19 -4.66
N TRP A 73 6.46 8.27 -4.18
CA TRP A 73 5.03 8.46 -4.35
C TRP A 73 4.67 8.70 -5.82
N ILE A 74 5.51 9.45 -6.54
CA ILE A 74 5.34 9.66 -7.98
C ILE A 74 5.48 8.34 -8.73
N LYS A 75 6.52 7.58 -8.41
CA LYS A 75 6.75 6.27 -9.04
C LYS A 75 5.62 5.29 -8.76
N THR A 76 5.09 5.31 -7.54
CA THR A 76 3.96 4.47 -7.16
C THR A 76 2.71 4.82 -7.97
N ALA A 77 2.42 6.12 -8.09
CA ALA A 77 1.27 6.56 -8.88
C ALA A 77 1.40 6.17 -10.35
N GLN A 78 2.61 6.29 -10.91
CA GLN A 78 2.87 5.86 -12.29
C GLN A 78 2.66 4.36 -12.46
N TYR A 79 3.17 3.56 -11.53
CA TYR A 79 3.01 2.11 -11.55
C TYR A 79 1.53 1.71 -11.52
N ILE A 80 0.77 2.32 -10.60
CA ILE A 80 -0.66 2.02 -10.45
C ILE A 80 -1.45 2.49 -11.67
N SER A 81 -1.12 3.66 -12.21
CA SER A 81 -1.80 4.19 -13.40
C SER A 81 -1.63 3.27 -14.60
N ARG A 82 -0.49 2.61 -14.73
CA ARG A 82 -0.25 1.65 -15.81
C ARG A 82 -1.12 0.41 -15.70
N ILE A 83 -1.45 0.01 -14.47
CA ILE A 83 -2.34 -1.13 -14.22
C ILE A 83 -3.77 -0.82 -14.66
N LYS A 84 -4.17 0.45 -14.60
CA LYS A 84 -5.54 0.91 -14.87
C LYS A 84 -6.57 0.17 -14.02
N PRO A 85 -6.47 0.28 -12.69
CA PRO A 85 -7.36 -0.46 -11.80
C PRO A 85 -8.78 0.08 -11.85
N ASP A 86 -9.75 -0.79 -11.59
CA ASP A 86 -11.13 -0.40 -11.41
C ASP A 86 -11.37 0.19 -10.02
N LEU A 87 -10.63 -0.31 -9.03
CA LEU A 87 -10.76 0.10 -7.64
C LEU A 87 -9.40 0.14 -6.98
N ILE A 88 -9.17 1.17 -6.18
CA ILE A 88 -7.98 1.29 -5.32
C ILE A 88 -8.44 1.33 -3.88
N ILE A 89 -7.85 0.47 -3.05
CA ILE A 89 -8.16 0.42 -1.62
C ILE A 89 -6.91 0.86 -0.86
N PHE A 90 -7.01 2.00 -0.17
CA PHE A 90 -5.97 2.47 0.74
C PHE A 90 -6.29 1.97 2.14
N GLN A 91 -5.35 1.25 2.74
CA GLN A 91 -5.45 0.83 4.14
C GLN A 91 -4.73 1.87 4.99
N TYR A 92 -5.48 2.77 5.58
CA TYR A 92 -4.97 3.91 6.34
C TYR A 92 -5.11 3.64 7.84
N TRP A 93 -4.02 3.80 8.58
CA TRP A 93 -4.05 3.49 10.01
C TRP A 93 -3.32 4.52 10.88
N HIS A 94 -2.61 5.47 10.28
CA HIS A 94 -1.85 6.47 11.04
C HIS A 94 -1.67 7.74 10.22
N PRO A 95 -1.84 8.93 10.84
CA PRO A 95 -1.69 10.21 10.12
C PRO A 95 -0.34 10.42 9.46
N PHE A 96 0.70 9.74 9.92
CA PHE A 96 2.04 9.80 9.33
C PHE A 96 2.03 9.49 7.83
N PHE A 97 1.10 8.66 7.37
CA PHE A 97 1.03 8.22 5.97
C PHE A 97 0.10 9.09 5.12
N ALA A 98 -0.56 10.09 5.71
CA ALA A 98 -1.48 10.93 4.97
C ALA A 98 -0.83 11.68 3.81
N PRO A 99 0.38 12.28 3.95
CA PRO A 99 1.03 12.94 2.82
C PRO A 99 1.29 12.01 1.64
N ALA A 100 1.81 10.80 1.92
CA ALA A 100 2.10 9.83 0.87
C ALA A 100 0.82 9.39 0.17
N PHE A 101 -0.19 8.99 0.93
CA PHE A 101 -1.44 8.49 0.36
C PHE A 101 -2.19 9.58 -0.40
N SER A 102 -2.23 10.81 0.13
CA SER A 102 -2.89 11.94 -0.54
C SER A 102 -2.21 12.27 -1.87
N SER A 103 -0.88 12.28 -1.90
CA SER A 103 -0.13 12.57 -3.11
C SER A 103 -0.36 11.49 -4.17
N ILE A 104 -0.30 10.22 -3.78
CA ILE A 104 -0.53 9.10 -4.69
C ILE A 104 -1.95 9.15 -5.25
N ALA A 105 -2.95 9.34 -4.39
CA ALA A 105 -4.35 9.37 -4.81
C ALA A 105 -4.62 10.50 -5.81
N ARG A 106 -4.11 11.70 -5.53
CA ARG A 106 -4.29 12.84 -6.42
C ARG A 106 -3.70 12.59 -7.80
N ARG A 107 -2.49 12.04 -7.85
CA ARG A 107 -1.80 11.78 -9.12
C ARG A 107 -2.53 10.72 -9.95
N ILE A 108 -3.04 9.68 -9.28
CA ILE A 108 -3.79 8.63 -9.97
C ILE A 108 -5.07 9.19 -10.55
N LYS A 109 -5.80 10.00 -9.78
CA LYS A 109 -7.07 10.59 -10.23
C LYS A 109 -6.92 11.49 -11.46
N ARG A 110 -5.74 12.09 -11.65
CA ARG A 110 -5.47 12.89 -12.85
C ARG A 110 -5.21 12.05 -14.09
N SER A 111 -4.81 10.79 -13.91
CA SER A 111 -4.34 9.95 -15.02
C SER A 111 -5.34 8.89 -15.43
N VAL A 112 -6.13 8.37 -14.50
CA VAL A 112 -7.05 7.26 -14.77
C VAL A 112 -8.38 7.48 -14.06
N ASP A 113 -9.43 6.92 -14.68
CA ASP A 113 -10.76 6.88 -14.08
C ASP A 113 -10.85 5.63 -13.22
N THR A 114 -10.80 5.81 -11.91
CA THR A 114 -10.83 4.71 -10.94
C THR A 114 -11.56 5.15 -9.69
N LYS A 115 -12.14 4.21 -8.98
CA LYS A 115 -12.75 4.46 -7.67
C LYS A 115 -11.71 4.27 -6.58
N ILE A 116 -11.69 5.18 -5.63
CA ILE A 116 -10.77 5.12 -4.49
C ILE A 116 -11.58 4.94 -3.22
N PHE A 117 -11.24 3.90 -2.48
CA PHE A 117 -11.82 3.60 -1.19
C PHE A 117 -10.73 3.67 -0.13
N VAL A 118 -10.98 4.41 0.94
CA VAL A 118 -10.04 4.51 2.06
C VAL A 118 -10.65 3.80 3.25
N ASN A 119 -9.99 2.73 3.68
CA ASN A 119 -10.41 2.00 4.86
C ASN A 119 -9.57 2.48 6.05
N CYS A 120 -10.24 3.13 7.00
CA CYS A 120 -9.56 3.66 8.17
C CYS A 120 -9.53 2.58 9.27
N ASN A 121 -8.32 2.16 9.61
CA ASN A 121 -8.10 1.17 10.66
C ASN A 121 -7.57 1.86 11.91
N ASN A 122 -8.09 1.49 13.05
CA ASN A 122 -7.62 2.00 14.33
C ASN A 122 -6.65 1.04 14.99
#